data_e92d2c83c27fc6c845c2507095273149
#
_entry.id   e92d2c83c27fc6c845c2507095273149
#
_cell.length_a   1.000
_cell.length_b   1.000
_cell.length_c   1.000
_cell.angle_alpha   90.00
_cell.angle_beta   90.00
_cell.angle_gamma   90.00
#
_symmetry.space_group_name_H-M   'P 1'
#
loop_
_entity.id
_entity.type
_entity.pdbx_description
1 polymer ?
#
loop_
_entity_poly.entity_id
_entity_poly.type
_entity_poly.pdbx_seq_one_letter_code
_entity_poly.pdbx_strand_id
1 'polypeptide(L)'
;MKPGDVVIGTLPGAVETKVRPAVVISSDTYLVERPDVLVGILTTKLPRKATSTDYVLLDWQPAGLRAVSCFRAHVLTIHRSELTVIGHLSEHDWTQVRACVHAAFAI
;
A
#
# COMPACT_ATOMS: atom_id res chain seq x y z
N MET A 1 0.37 9.86 10.17
CA MET A 1 0.04 8.96 9.04
C MET A 1 -0.73 9.75 8.00
N LYS A 2 -0.37 9.60 6.75
CA LYS A 2 -0.99 10.34 5.63
C LYS A 2 -1.06 9.47 4.37
N PRO A 3 -1.91 9.82 3.38
CA PRO A 3 -1.98 9.08 2.13
C PRO A 3 -0.59 8.96 1.47
N GLY A 4 -0.27 7.77 0.98
CA GLY A 4 1.03 7.51 0.37
C GLY A 4 2.12 7.09 1.33
N ASP A 5 1.87 7.10 2.63
CA ASP A 5 2.82 6.56 3.60
C ASP A 5 2.98 5.05 3.39
N VAL A 6 4.21 4.57 3.58
CA VAL A 6 4.51 3.15 3.63
C VAL A 6 4.53 2.73 5.08
N VAL A 7 3.75 1.72 5.40
CA VAL A 7 3.58 1.20 6.76
C VAL A 7 3.93 -0.28 6.80
N ILE A 8 4.19 -0.77 8.00
CA ILE A 8 4.45 -2.19 8.24
C ILE A 8 3.58 -2.66 9.39
N GLY A 9 3.09 -3.88 9.29
CA GLY A 9 2.28 -4.51 10.32
C GLY A 9 2.11 -5.99 10.05
N THR A 10 1.55 -6.71 11.02
CA THR A 10 1.20 -8.11 10.84
C THR A 10 -0.14 -8.16 10.12
N LEU A 11 -0.10 -8.43 8.81
CA LEU A 11 -1.25 -8.33 7.94
C LEU A 11 -1.59 -9.67 7.29
N PRO A 12 -2.89 -9.97 7.10
CA PRO A 12 -3.30 -11.17 6.38
C PRO A 12 -2.98 -11.02 4.90
N GLY A 13 -2.38 -12.06 4.32
CA GLY A 13 -2.19 -12.18 2.89
C GLY A 13 -3.20 -13.15 2.29
N ALA A 14 -3.00 -13.52 1.04
CA ALA A 14 -3.87 -14.46 0.35
C ALA A 14 -3.79 -15.88 0.96
N VAL A 15 -2.65 -16.26 1.53
CA VAL A 15 -2.39 -17.60 2.05
C VAL A 15 -2.19 -17.59 3.56
N GLU A 16 -1.44 -16.62 4.08
CA GLU A 16 -1.08 -16.59 5.50
C GLU A 16 -0.99 -15.15 6.02
N THR A 17 -1.04 -15.02 7.36
CA THR A 17 -0.80 -13.76 8.07
C THR A 17 0.67 -13.66 8.41
N LYS A 18 1.33 -12.55 8.06
CA LYS A 18 2.72 -12.30 8.41
C LYS A 18 3.01 -10.81 8.39
N VAL A 19 4.20 -10.42 8.84
CA VAL A 19 4.65 -9.02 8.76
C VAL A 19 4.78 -8.64 7.29
N ARG A 20 4.09 -7.56 6.89
CA ARG A 20 4.06 -7.11 5.48
C ARG A 20 4.10 -5.58 5.43
N PRO A 21 4.71 -5.01 4.38
CA PRO A 21 4.54 -3.61 4.08
C PRO A 21 3.25 -3.37 3.32
N ALA A 22 2.74 -2.14 3.45
CA ALA A 22 1.54 -1.70 2.76
C ALA A 22 1.61 -0.19 2.54
N VAL A 23 0.77 0.31 1.65
CA VAL A 23 0.65 1.74 1.36
C VAL A 23 -0.66 2.25 1.94
N VAL A 24 -0.63 3.37 2.64
CA VAL A 24 -1.84 4.06 3.09
C VAL A 24 -2.53 4.65 1.88
N ILE A 25 -3.74 4.18 1.61
CA ILE A 25 -4.56 4.63 0.47
C ILE A 25 -5.82 5.37 0.88
N SER A 26 -6.09 5.48 2.18
CA SER A 26 -7.19 6.29 2.68
C SER A 26 -6.87 7.77 2.57
N SER A 27 -7.92 8.59 2.38
CA SER A 27 -7.80 10.03 2.29
C SER A 27 -7.49 10.65 3.66
N ASP A 28 -7.09 11.93 3.65
CA ASP A 28 -6.92 12.70 4.88
C ASP A 28 -8.22 12.76 5.68
N THR A 29 -9.35 12.94 5.02
CA THR A 29 -10.67 12.96 5.66
C THR A 29 -10.94 11.66 6.41
N TYR A 30 -10.69 10.53 5.76
CA TYR A 30 -10.86 9.21 6.36
C TYR A 30 -9.97 9.04 7.60
N LEU A 31 -8.69 9.46 7.49
CA LEU A 31 -7.72 9.32 8.58
C LEU A 31 -8.06 10.18 9.78
N VAL A 32 -8.69 11.35 9.56
CA VAL A 32 -9.12 12.23 10.65
C VAL A 32 -10.37 11.69 11.34
N GLU A 33 -11.31 11.15 10.57
CA GLU A 33 -12.61 10.78 11.11
C GLU A 33 -12.67 9.38 11.71
N ARG A 34 -11.69 8.49 11.39
CA ARG A 34 -11.73 7.09 11.82
C ARG A 34 -10.40 6.62 12.39
N PRO A 35 -10.44 5.69 13.35
CA PRO A 35 -9.22 5.06 13.85
C PRO A 35 -8.62 4.05 12.88
N ASP A 36 -9.40 3.63 11.88
CA ASP A 36 -8.97 2.68 10.86
C ASP A 36 -8.16 3.36 9.77
N VAL A 37 -7.40 2.54 9.05
CA VAL A 37 -6.63 2.97 7.88
C VAL A 37 -6.93 1.99 6.75
N LEU A 38 -7.20 2.51 5.56
CA LEU A 38 -7.29 1.69 4.36
C LEU A 38 -5.88 1.56 3.80
N VAL A 39 -5.42 0.32 3.64
CA VAL A 39 -4.08 0.04 3.12
C VAL A 39 -4.15 -0.91 1.95
N GLY A 40 -3.20 -0.77 1.03
CA GLY A 40 -2.98 -1.72 -0.06
C GLY A 40 -1.66 -2.43 0.18
N ILE A 41 -1.67 -3.76 0.17
CA ILE A 41 -0.49 -4.57 0.47
C ILE A 41 0.56 -4.45 -0.64
N LEU A 42 1.82 -4.36 -0.23
CA LEU A 42 2.97 -4.46 -1.11
C LEU A 42 3.54 -5.88 -1.01
N THR A 43 3.92 -6.45 -2.15
CA THR A 43 4.49 -7.78 -2.21
C THR A 43 5.79 -7.78 -3.01
N THR A 44 6.74 -8.63 -2.61
CA THR A 44 7.96 -8.85 -3.38
C THR A 44 7.74 -9.88 -4.51
N LYS A 45 6.60 -10.54 -4.52
CA LYS A 45 6.22 -11.47 -5.58
C LYS A 45 5.69 -10.67 -6.77
N LEU A 46 6.54 -10.46 -7.77
CA LEU A 46 6.20 -9.66 -8.94
C LEU A 46 5.28 -10.43 -9.89
N PRO A 47 4.32 -9.75 -10.54
CA PRO A 47 3.43 -10.41 -11.50
C PRO A 47 4.19 -10.77 -12.77
N ARG A 48 3.81 -11.88 -13.41
CA ARG A 48 4.35 -12.27 -14.71
C ARG A 48 3.91 -11.30 -15.80
N LYS A 49 2.69 -10.82 -15.68
CA LYS A 49 2.09 -9.86 -16.60
C LYS A 49 1.35 -8.81 -15.76
N ALA A 50 1.81 -7.58 -15.83
CA ALA A 50 1.19 -6.48 -15.10
C ALA A 50 -0.19 -6.18 -15.68
N THR A 51 -1.14 -5.93 -14.78
CA THR A 51 -2.48 -5.47 -15.12
C THR A 51 -2.61 -3.99 -14.76
N SER A 52 -3.75 -3.38 -15.07
CA SER A 52 -4.01 -1.97 -14.74
C SER A 52 -4.07 -1.73 -13.22
N THR A 53 -4.23 -2.77 -12.41
CA THR A 53 -4.33 -2.68 -10.95
C THR A 53 -3.04 -3.09 -10.24
N ASP A 54 -2.00 -3.44 -11.01
CA ASP A 54 -0.67 -3.78 -10.49
C ASP A 54 0.33 -2.70 -10.85
N TYR A 55 1.25 -2.41 -9.95
CA TYR A 55 2.32 -1.46 -10.23
C TYR A 55 3.58 -1.83 -9.44
N VAL A 56 4.70 -1.99 -10.14
CA VAL A 56 6.01 -2.23 -9.53
C VAL A 56 6.63 -0.88 -9.20
N LEU A 57 6.93 -0.66 -7.91
CA LEU A 57 7.50 0.61 -7.45
C LEU A 57 8.88 0.85 -8.07
N LEU A 58 9.14 2.09 -8.52
CA LEU A 58 10.45 2.50 -8.99
C LEU A 58 11.34 2.96 -7.83
N ASP A 59 10.78 3.75 -6.92
CA ASP A 59 11.52 4.36 -5.82
C ASP A 59 11.27 3.62 -4.50
N TRP A 60 11.38 2.29 -4.54
CA TRP A 60 11.09 1.45 -3.38
C TRP A 60 12.08 1.65 -2.24
N GLN A 61 13.36 1.86 -2.54
CA GLN A 61 14.39 1.98 -1.51
C GLN A 61 14.24 3.28 -0.69
N PRO A 62 14.08 4.46 -1.28
CA PRO A 62 13.81 5.68 -0.50
C PRO A 62 12.50 5.63 0.29
N ALA A 63 11.56 4.79 -0.13
CA ALA A 63 10.29 4.60 0.57
C ALA A 63 10.40 3.72 1.83
N GLY A 64 11.60 3.23 2.15
CA GLY A 64 11.83 2.43 3.35
C GLY A 64 11.71 0.93 3.14
N LEU A 65 11.57 0.47 1.90
CA LEU A 65 11.46 -0.95 1.57
C LEU A 65 12.84 -1.58 1.37
N ARG A 66 12.93 -2.90 1.54
CA ARG A 66 14.18 -3.64 1.44
C ARG A 66 14.39 -4.32 0.09
N ALA A 67 13.34 -4.42 -0.71
CA ALA A 67 13.39 -5.09 -2.00
C ALA A 67 12.37 -4.47 -2.95
N VAL A 68 12.55 -4.73 -4.25
CA VAL A 68 11.58 -4.34 -5.26
C VAL A 68 10.22 -4.89 -4.88
N SER A 69 9.22 -4.02 -4.84
CA SER A 69 7.89 -4.37 -4.37
C SER A 69 6.83 -3.95 -5.37
N CYS A 70 5.75 -4.71 -5.40
CA CYS A 70 4.60 -4.47 -6.27
C CYS A 70 3.35 -4.16 -5.45
N PHE A 71 2.61 -3.13 -5.87
CA PHE A 71 1.28 -2.83 -5.37
C PHE A 71 0.26 -3.63 -6.19
N ARG A 72 -0.66 -4.33 -5.54
CA ARG A 72 -1.62 -5.21 -6.21
C ARG A 72 -3.08 -4.87 -5.97
N ALA A 73 -3.38 -3.76 -5.36
CA ALA A 73 -4.75 -3.40 -4.96
C ALA A 73 -5.41 -4.45 -4.04
N HIS A 74 -4.61 -5.16 -3.24
CA HIS A 74 -5.11 -6.01 -2.16
C HIS A 74 -5.37 -5.10 -0.96
N VAL A 75 -6.62 -4.67 -0.81
CA VAL A 75 -7.01 -3.60 0.12
C VAL A 75 -7.55 -4.18 1.42
N LEU A 76 -7.06 -3.66 2.52
CA LEU A 76 -7.48 -4.05 3.87
C LEU A 76 -7.82 -2.82 4.69
N THR A 77 -8.72 -3.00 5.65
CA THR A 77 -9.01 -2.01 6.69
C THR A 77 -8.34 -2.46 7.98
N ILE A 78 -7.40 -1.68 8.50
CA ILE A 78 -6.59 -2.05 9.65
C ILE A 78 -6.62 -0.90 10.65
N HIS A 79 -6.73 -1.22 11.96
CA HIS A 79 -6.64 -0.19 12.99
C HIS A 79 -5.23 0.41 13.01
N ARG A 80 -5.14 1.75 13.11
CA ARG A 80 -3.85 2.45 13.02
C ARG A 80 -2.83 2.02 14.08
N SER A 81 -3.29 1.54 15.23
CA SER A 81 -2.40 1.07 16.29
C SER A 81 -1.58 -0.15 15.90
N GLU A 82 -2.00 -0.87 14.86
CA GLU A 82 -1.31 -2.08 14.38
C GLU A 82 -0.29 -1.77 13.29
N LEU A 83 -0.14 -0.50 12.92
CA LEU A 83 0.72 -0.08 11.82
C LEU A 83 1.82 0.85 12.30
N THR A 84 3.01 0.70 11.70
CA THR A 84 4.15 1.59 11.93
C THR A 84 4.56 2.20 10.59
N VAL A 85 4.66 3.53 10.54
CA VAL A 85 5.13 4.22 9.33
C VAL A 85 6.63 3.99 9.20
N ILE A 86 7.06 3.49 8.03
CA ILE A 86 8.49 3.26 7.73
C ILE A 86 9.01 4.15 6.61
N GLY A 87 8.15 4.85 5.91
CA GLY A 87 8.55 5.72 4.82
C GLY A 87 7.36 6.33 4.11
N HIS A 88 7.61 6.84 2.93
CA HIS A 88 6.60 7.48 2.08
C HIS A 88 6.96 7.24 0.62
N LEU A 89 5.95 6.97 -0.21
CA LEU A 89 6.16 6.79 -1.64
C LEU A 89 6.63 8.10 -2.26
N SER A 90 7.47 8.02 -3.30
CA SER A 90 7.76 9.16 -4.13
C SER A 90 6.47 9.65 -4.80
N GLU A 91 6.44 10.91 -5.22
CA GLU A 91 5.29 11.46 -5.90
C GLU A 91 4.96 10.67 -7.18
N HIS A 92 5.99 10.23 -7.90
CA HIS A 92 5.83 9.41 -9.09
C HIS A 92 5.13 8.09 -8.75
N ASP A 93 5.62 7.35 -7.75
CA ASP A 93 5.04 6.08 -7.35
C ASP A 93 3.64 6.25 -6.76
N TRP A 94 3.43 7.29 -5.96
CA TRP A 94 2.11 7.56 -5.39
C TRP A 94 1.06 7.82 -6.47
N THR A 95 1.44 8.58 -7.51
CA THR A 95 0.54 8.84 -8.65
C THR A 95 0.12 7.54 -9.33
N GLN A 96 1.06 6.60 -9.51
CA GLN A 96 0.78 5.30 -10.14
C GLN A 96 -0.07 4.41 -9.26
N VAL A 97 0.21 4.39 -7.96
CA VAL A 97 -0.59 3.61 -7.01
C VAL A 97 -2.04 4.13 -6.98
N ARG A 98 -2.23 5.45 -6.97
CA ARG A 98 -3.58 6.03 -7.04
C ARG A 98 -4.32 5.61 -8.30
N ALA A 99 -3.63 5.55 -9.44
CA ALA A 99 -4.22 5.09 -10.68
C ALA A 99 -4.67 3.63 -10.59
N CYS A 100 -3.88 2.77 -9.93
CA CYS A 100 -4.24 1.38 -9.70
C CYS A 100 -5.49 1.27 -8.81
N VAL A 101 -5.56 2.04 -7.75
CA VAL A 101 -6.73 2.06 -6.85
C VAL A 101 -7.98 2.49 -7.62
N HIS A 102 -7.85 3.56 -8.41
CA HIS A 102 -8.96 4.04 -9.23
C HIS A 102 -9.43 2.97 -10.24
N ALA A 103 -8.49 2.28 -10.87
CA ALA A 103 -8.81 1.23 -11.83
C ALA A 103 -9.47 0.01 -11.17
N ALA A 104 -9.16 -0.26 -9.90
CA ALA A 104 -9.70 -1.42 -9.19
C ALA A 104 -11.10 -1.18 -8.64
N PHE A 105 -11.45 0.06 -8.34
CA PHE A 105 -12.73 0.42 -7.70
C PHE A 105 -13.72 0.93 -8.75
N ALA A 106 -14.95 0.47 -8.64
CA ALA A 106 -16.04 0.84 -9.57
C ALA A 106 -16.67 2.19 -9.17
N ILE A 107 -15.85 3.22 -9.18
CA ILE A 107 -16.30 4.58 -8.81
C ILE A 107 -15.87 5.61 -9.83
#